data_700876bc0cb342f875db1e94cd87aded
#
_entry.id   700876bc0cb342f875db1e94cd87aded
#
_cell.length_a   1.000
_cell.length_b   1.000
_cell.length_c   1.000
_cell.angle_alpha   90.00
_cell.angle_beta   90.00
_cell.angle_gamma   90.00
#
_symmetry.space_group_name_H-M   'P 1'
#
loop_
_entity.id
_entity.type
_entity.pdbx_description
1 polymer ?
#
loop_
_entity_poly.entity_id
_entity_poly.type
_entity_poly.pdbx_seq_one_letter_code
_entity_poly.pdbx_strand_id
1 'polypeptide(L)'
;MVNLIIDRKPVSVPEGTTILEAARSVNIEIPTLCYLKGVNEIAACRLCMVEIEGYPRLVPSCDNVVAEGMVVRTNSPRAREARRVNMRLLLSQHDTHCTKCTRSGNCKLQKLTNDYNLLGDHYIKDLKTTEDDFSNPVVRIENRCVRCMRCVQVCDKIQSMNIWDLMGTGSRTTIGVGKTRRLGDSDCTFCGQCIIHCPVGALQERDDTGRVFDALADPKKITVVQIAPAVRAAWAEYYHLDPKFATAQRMVTALKQIGFDYVFDTDFTADLTIMEEGTEFIDRFTHRDRYTWPMFTSCCPGWVRFVKSQFPRFVNNLSTAKSPQQMFGAVAKSYFAQSIGADPHDIFVVSIMPCVSKKSECALPNMTDACGDPDVDVVLTTREMVRMFRGEQIVPATLEETPFDSPLGTGTGAAVVFGSTGGVMDAALRTAYRMVTGSNPDPDAFHAIRGMDGWKEAVFEIPGAGAVRIAVVSGLGNTRKLMRALEQGDVSYDFVEVMACPGGCAGGGGQPIHDGVEMAESRGSVLWALDRAEPVRFSHENPDVMALYRDFLGAPMSAKSHHLLHTDHHAWKMPSGN
;
A
#
# COMPACT_ATOMS: atom_id res chain seq x y z
N MET A 1 -28.29 -25.62 4.94
CA MET A 1 -27.63 -25.47 6.27
C MET A 1 -27.16 -26.85 6.70
N VAL A 2 -25.96 -26.91 7.29
CA VAL A 2 -25.36 -28.14 7.83
C VAL A 2 -25.28 -27.97 9.35
N ASN A 3 -25.76 -28.96 10.11
CA ASN A 3 -25.78 -28.95 11.56
C ASN A 3 -24.67 -29.87 12.10
N LEU A 4 -23.87 -29.36 13.02
CA LEU A 4 -22.75 -30.07 13.60
C LEU A 4 -22.52 -29.63 15.06
N ILE A 5 -21.63 -30.30 15.74
CA ILE A 5 -21.23 -29.97 17.11
C ILE A 5 -19.73 -29.65 17.12
N ILE A 6 -19.34 -28.48 17.63
CA ILE A 6 -17.95 -28.09 17.83
C ILE A 6 -17.71 -27.81 19.32
N ASP A 7 -16.83 -28.57 19.96
CA ASP A 7 -16.52 -28.47 21.40
C ASP A 7 -17.79 -28.39 22.27
N ARG A 8 -18.76 -29.28 22.01
CA ARG A 8 -20.06 -29.38 22.68
C ARG A 8 -21.06 -28.24 22.35
N LYS A 9 -20.71 -27.29 21.47
CA LYS A 9 -21.65 -26.24 21.01
C LYS A 9 -22.34 -26.70 19.73
N PRO A 10 -23.67 -26.62 19.63
CA PRO A 10 -24.37 -26.82 18.37
C PRO A 10 -24.08 -25.66 17.42
N VAL A 11 -23.80 -25.97 16.16
CA VAL A 11 -23.44 -25.02 15.11
C VAL A 11 -24.26 -25.34 13.87
N SER A 12 -24.82 -24.31 13.23
CA SER A 12 -25.53 -24.44 11.95
C SER A 12 -24.98 -23.43 10.96
N VAL A 13 -24.40 -23.89 9.84
CA VAL A 13 -23.73 -23.06 8.86
C VAL A 13 -24.12 -23.48 7.43
N PRO A 14 -23.91 -22.63 6.41
CA PRO A 14 -24.12 -22.99 5.02
C PRO A 14 -23.27 -24.20 4.60
N GLU A 15 -23.77 -24.99 3.65
CA GLU A 15 -23.01 -26.03 3.00
C GLU A 15 -21.75 -25.45 2.33
N GLY A 16 -20.63 -26.17 2.34
CA GLY A 16 -19.33 -25.70 1.85
C GLY A 16 -18.53 -24.87 2.83
N THR A 17 -19.07 -24.56 4.03
CA THR A 17 -18.30 -23.87 5.08
C THR A 17 -17.19 -24.77 5.61
N THR A 18 -15.97 -24.23 5.81
CA THR A 18 -14.87 -24.98 6.44
C THR A 18 -15.10 -25.13 7.95
N ILE A 19 -14.51 -26.17 8.55
CA ILE A 19 -14.57 -26.39 10.00
C ILE A 19 -14.01 -25.17 10.75
N LEU A 20 -12.97 -24.51 10.21
CA LEU A 20 -12.38 -23.32 10.79
C LEU A 20 -13.38 -22.14 10.84
N GLU A 21 -14.08 -21.87 9.74
CA GLU A 21 -15.06 -20.77 9.68
C GLU A 21 -16.31 -21.09 10.50
N ALA A 22 -16.73 -22.37 10.53
CA ALA A 22 -17.80 -22.82 11.41
C ALA A 22 -17.45 -22.63 12.90
N ALA A 23 -16.22 -22.91 13.30
CA ALA A 23 -15.74 -22.68 14.67
C ALA A 23 -15.75 -21.17 15.01
N ARG A 24 -15.28 -20.33 14.10
CA ARG A 24 -15.27 -18.88 14.26
C ARG A 24 -16.66 -18.27 14.42
N SER A 25 -17.67 -18.79 13.71
CA SER A 25 -19.06 -18.30 13.80
C SER A 25 -19.67 -18.43 15.21
N VAL A 26 -19.11 -19.30 16.06
CA VAL A 26 -19.52 -19.52 17.45
C VAL A 26 -18.45 -19.11 18.48
N ASN A 27 -17.51 -18.24 18.06
CA ASN A 27 -16.39 -17.71 18.87
C ASN A 27 -15.49 -18.82 19.44
N ILE A 28 -15.16 -19.82 18.62
CA ILE A 28 -14.14 -20.81 18.93
C ILE A 28 -12.92 -20.52 18.04
N GLU A 29 -11.80 -20.14 18.69
CA GLU A 29 -10.55 -19.86 18.01
C GLU A 29 -9.72 -21.13 17.80
N ILE A 30 -9.37 -21.41 16.52
CA ILE A 30 -8.43 -22.45 16.13
C ILE A 30 -7.18 -21.76 15.59
N PRO A 31 -5.96 -22.08 16.11
CA PRO A 31 -4.75 -21.40 15.69
C PRO A 31 -4.41 -21.69 14.22
N THR A 32 -4.04 -20.63 13.51
CA THR A 32 -3.63 -20.69 12.11
C THR A 32 -2.38 -19.85 11.90
N LEU A 33 -1.55 -20.18 10.92
CA LEU A 33 -0.41 -19.36 10.49
C LEU A 33 -0.43 -19.12 8.97
N CYS A 34 -0.80 -20.12 8.17
CA CYS A 34 -0.83 -20.01 6.72
C CYS A 34 -2.18 -19.52 6.17
N TYR A 35 -3.27 -19.66 6.88
CA TYR A 35 -4.62 -19.40 6.40
C TYR A 35 -4.86 -17.92 6.08
N LEU A 36 -5.38 -17.66 4.88
CA LEU A 36 -6.01 -16.41 4.44
C LEU A 36 -7.30 -16.78 3.71
N LYS A 37 -8.44 -16.31 4.20
CA LYS A 37 -9.76 -16.65 3.66
C LYS A 37 -9.87 -16.27 2.18
N GLY A 38 -10.32 -17.21 1.35
CA GLY A 38 -10.48 -17.04 -0.10
C GLY A 38 -9.16 -16.93 -0.89
N VAL A 39 -8.02 -16.84 -0.22
CA VAL A 39 -6.72 -16.65 -0.87
C VAL A 39 -5.79 -17.85 -0.65
N ASN A 40 -5.56 -18.26 0.61
CA ASN A 40 -4.61 -19.31 0.96
C ASN A 40 -5.18 -20.29 1.99
N GLU A 41 -5.90 -21.30 1.51
CA GLU A 41 -6.60 -22.32 2.29
C GLU A 41 -6.01 -23.71 2.02
N ILE A 42 -4.67 -23.84 2.12
CA ILE A 42 -3.90 -25.00 1.65
C ILE A 42 -3.35 -25.88 2.80
N ALA A 43 -3.73 -25.60 4.03
CA ALA A 43 -3.31 -26.34 5.23
C ALA A 43 -1.79 -26.56 5.39
N ALA A 44 -0.93 -25.68 4.86
CA ALA A 44 0.53 -25.88 4.83
C ALA A 44 1.16 -25.95 6.22
N CYS A 45 0.72 -25.12 7.19
CA CYS A 45 1.34 -25.05 8.53
C CYS A 45 0.87 -26.15 9.50
N ARG A 46 -0.25 -26.80 9.24
CA ARG A 46 -0.85 -27.85 10.10
C ARG A 46 -1.09 -27.44 11.57
N LEU A 47 -1.25 -26.14 11.85
CA LEU A 47 -1.58 -25.67 13.20
C LEU A 47 -3.08 -25.75 13.51
N CYS A 48 -3.92 -25.79 12.48
CA CYS A 48 -5.37 -25.85 12.60
C CYS A 48 -5.93 -27.28 12.74
N MET A 49 -5.11 -28.25 13.16
CA MET A 49 -5.52 -29.65 13.30
C MET A 49 -6.62 -29.79 14.35
N VAL A 50 -7.66 -30.55 14.01
CA VAL A 50 -8.80 -30.88 14.88
C VAL A 50 -9.07 -32.38 14.85
N GLU A 51 -9.74 -32.87 15.86
CA GLU A 51 -10.24 -34.25 15.95
C GLU A 51 -11.72 -34.28 15.58
N ILE A 52 -12.10 -35.23 14.73
CA ILE A 52 -13.48 -35.51 14.38
C ILE A 52 -13.85 -36.87 14.93
N GLU A 53 -14.97 -36.97 15.63
CA GLU A 53 -15.43 -38.24 16.20
C GLU A 53 -15.70 -39.26 15.08
N GLY A 54 -15.21 -40.47 15.27
CA GLY A 54 -15.26 -41.54 14.24
C GLY A 54 -14.16 -41.48 13.20
N TYR A 55 -13.31 -40.40 13.16
CA TYR A 55 -12.21 -40.32 12.22
C TYR A 55 -10.90 -40.83 12.86
N PRO A 56 -10.14 -41.70 12.19
CA PRO A 56 -8.89 -42.27 12.76
C PRO A 56 -7.75 -41.25 12.81
N ARG A 57 -7.81 -40.18 11.99
CA ARG A 57 -6.76 -39.16 11.85
C ARG A 57 -7.28 -37.78 12.20
N LEU A 58 -6.40 -36.92 12.69
CA LEU A 58 -6.65 -35.49 12.78
C LEU A 58 -6.72 -34.89 11.38
N VAL A 59 -7.59 -33.90 11.22
CA VAL A 59 -7.74 -33.16 9.96
C VAL A 59 -7.45 -31.65 10.16
N PRO A 60 -6.91 -30.95 9.16
CA PRO A 60 -6.79 -29.49 9.22
C PRO A 60 -8.16 -28.85 9.02
N SER A 61 -8.55 -27.95 9.92
CA SER A 61 -9.87 -27.33 9.88
C SER A 61 -10.03 -26.26 8.78
N CYS A 62 -8.92 -25.73 8.25
CA CYS A 62 -8.96 -24.61 7.32
C CYS A 62 -9.27 -25.00 5.85
N ASP A 63 -9.16 -26.28 5.50
CA ASP A 63 -9.42 -26.83 4.15
C ASP A 63 -10.41 -27.99 4.13
N ASN A 64 -10.92 -28.39 5.30
CA ASN A 64 -11.96 -29.40 5.41
C ASN A 64 -13.32 -28.77 5.68
N VAL A 65 -14.30 -29.11 4.83
CA VAL A 65 -15.68 -28.62 4.94
C VAL A 65 -16.47 -29.41 5.98
N VAL A 66 -17.48 -28.79 6.56
CA VAL A 66 -18.38 -29.43 7.51
C VAL A 66 -19.31 -30.43 6.84
N ALA A 67 -19.75 -31.45 7.61
CA ALA A 67 -20.76 -32.42 7.20
C ALA A 67 -21.85 -32.53 8.27
N GLU A 68 -23.05 -32.96 7.86
CA GLU A 68 -24.19 -33.13 8.77
C GLU A 68 -23.88 -34.14 9.89
N GLY A 69 -24.20 -33.76 11.12
CA GLY A 69 -23.97 -34.57 12.30
C GLY A 69 -22.49 -34.68 12.75
N MET A 70 -21.56 -33.97 12.11
CA MET A 70 -20.14 -33.98 12.48
C MET A 70 -19.93 -33.50 13.92
N VAL A 71 -19.10 -34.25 14.69
CA VAL A 71 -18.70 -33.86 16.05
C VAL A 71 -17.20 -33.56 16.05
N VAL A 72 -16.85 -32.27 16.22
CA VAL A 72 -15.49 -31.73 16.16
C VAL A 72 -14.99 -31.39 17.56
N ARG A 73 -13.78 -31.82 17.89
CA ARG A 73 -13.05 -31.42 19.11
C ARG A 73 -11.83 -30.62 18.70
N THR A 74 -11.89 -29.32 18.95
CA THR A 74 -10.82 -28.40 18.52
C THR A 74 -9.62 -28.45 19.43
N ASN A 75 -9.75 -28.90 20.67
CA ASN A 75 -8.70 -28.87 21.68
C ASN A 75 -8.53 -30.20 22.44
N SER A 76 -8.64 -31.34 21.74
CA SER A 76 -8.35 -32.66 22.32
C SER A 76 -6.85 -32.82 22.64
N PRO A 77 -6.45 -33.77 23.52
CA PRO A 77 -5.04 -34.06 23.79
C PRO A 77 -4.23 -34.35 22.51
N ARG A 78 -4.81 -35.09 21.57
CA ARG A 78 -4.18 -35.41 20.27
C ARG A 78 -3.99 -34.14 19.42
N ALA A 79 -4.99 -33.24 19.33
CA ALA A 79 -4.90 -32.01 18.58
C ALA A 79 -3.85 -31.04 19.19
N ARG A 80 -3.79 -30.94 20.50
CA ARG A 80 -2.78 -30.13 21.21
C ARG A 80 -1.36 -30.62 20.94
N GLU A 81 -1.12 -31.96 21.05
CA GLU A 81 0.21 -32.50 20.78
C GLU A 81 0.63 -32.34 19.33
N ALA A 82 -0.28 -32.57 18.37
CA ALA A 82 0.00 -32.32 16.95
C ALA A 82 0.41 -30.88 16.67
N ARG A 83 -0.27 -29.90 17.28
CA ARG A 83 0.10 -28.48 17.15
C ARG A 83 1.47 -28.18 17.74
N ARG A 84 1.79 -28.70 18.92
CA ARG A 84 3.11 -28.54 19.55
C ARG A 84 4.23 -29.12 18.69
N VAL A 85 4.05 -30.29 18.13
CA VAL A 85 5.02 -30.90 17.22
C VAL A 85 5.19 -30.06 15.95
N ASN A 86 4.09 -29.64 15.33
CA ASN A 86 4.15 -28.79 14.13
C ASN A 86 4.82 -27.44 14.40
N MET A 87 4.56 -26.82 15.55
CA MET A 87 5.24 -25.58 15.95
C MET A 87 6.75 -25.80 16.13
N ARG A 88 7.17 -26.87 16.78
CA ARG A 88 8.59 -27.23 16.93
C ARG A 88 9.28 -27.45 15.59
N LEU A 89 8.60 -28.10 14.64
CA LEU A 89 9.11 -28.27 13.26
C LEU A 89 9.24 -26.94 12.52
N LEU A 90 8.29 -26.02 12.68
CA LEU A 90 8.40 -24.68 12.10
C LEU A 90 9.58 -23.90 12.72
N LEU A 91 9.75 -23.96 14.03
CA LEU A 91 10.83 -23.27 14.74
C LEU A 91 12.22 -23.84 14.41
N SER A 92 12.35 -25.14 14.11
CA SER A 92 13.62 -25.76 13.74
C SER A 92 14.24 -25.20 12.46
N GLN A 93 13.41 -24.58 11.60
CA GLN A 93 13.84 -23.98 10.33
C GLN A 93 13.62 -22.46 10.30
N HIS A 94 13.43 -21.84 11.44
CA HIS A 94 13.19 -20.41 11.56
C HIS A 94 14.27 -19.74 12.40
N ASP A 95 14.80 -18.61 11.92
CA ASP A 95 15.69 -17.75 12.70
C ASP A 95 14.88 -17.06 13.80
N THR A 96 15.15 -17.46 15.03
CA THR A 96 14.46 -17.00 16.24
C THR A 96 15.14 -15.78 16.91
N HIS A 97 16.08 -15.10 16.25
CA HIS A 97 16.64 -13.85 16.75
C HIS A 97 15.62 -12.69 16.63
N CYS A 98 14.56 -12.77 17.42
CA CYS A 98 13.42 -11.83 17.36
C CYS A 98 13.82 -10.38 17.60
N THR A 99 14.86 -10.13 18.40
CA THR A 99 15.39 -8.77 18.67
C THR A 99 15.93 -8.07 17.43
N LYS A 100 16.30 -8.82 16.39
CA LYS A 100 16.76 -8.30 15.09
C LYS A 100 15.67 -8.38 14.00
N CYS A 101 14.42 -8.62 14.38
CA CYS A 101 13.31 -8.81 13.44
C CYS A 101 12.37 -7.61 13.45
N THR A 102 12.04 -7.09 12.26
CA THR A 102 11.09 -5.99 12.08
C THR A 102 9.67 -6.31 12.57
N ARG A 103 9.36 -7.62 12.73
CA ARG A 103 8.07 -8.12 13.23
C ARG A 103 8.08 -8.45 14.73
N SER A 104 9.16 -8.15 15.47
CA SER A 104 9.20 -8.37 16.91
C SER A 104 8.06 -7.62 17.62
N GLY A 105 7.32 -8.31 18.49
CA GLY A 105 6.13 -7.79 19.15
C GLY A 105 4.85 -7.78 18.29
N ASN A 106 4.95 -7.96 16.96
CA ASN A 106 3.82 -8.08 16.04
C ASN A 106 4.02 -9.27 15.08
N CYS A 107 4.28 -10.45 15.64
CA CYS A 107 4.53 -11.69 14.89
C CYS A 107 3.64 -12.81 15.42
N LYS A 108 2.81 -13.38 14.54
CA LYS A 108 1.90 -14.48 14.93
C LYS A 108 2.65 -15.74 15.36
N LEU A 109 3.79 -16.06 14.73
CA LEU A 109 4.61 -17.18 15.14
C LEU A 109 5.16 -16.98 16.55
N GLN A 110 5.69 -15.79 16.85
CA GLN A 110 6.19 -15.42 18.19
C GLN A 110 5.07 -15.55 19.25
N LYS A 111 3.88 -14.99 18.96
CA LYS A 111 2.72 -15.11 19.85
C LYS A 111 2.36 -16.58 20.11
N LEU A 112 2.19 -17.38 19.07
CA LEU A 112 1.85 -18.80 19.21
C LEU A 112 2.93 -19.58 19.95
N THR A 113 4.22 -19.28 19.73
CA THR A 113 5.34 -19.91 20.46
C THR A 113 5.23 -19.67 21.96
N ASN A 114 4.93 -18.43 22.35
CA ASN A 114 4.73 -18.07 23.75
C ASN A 114 3.46 -18.71 24.33
N ASP A 115 2.33 -18.66 23.62
CA ASP A 115 1.04 -19.24 24.05
C ASP A 115 1.15 -20.77 24.29
N TYR A 116 1.96 -21.48 23.49
CA TYR A 116 2.22 -22.91 23.64
C TYR A 116 3.39 -23.25 24.58
N ASN A 117 4.03 -22.23 25.18
CA ASN A 117 5.18 -22.36 26.08
C ASN A 117 6.32 -23.21 25.46
N LEU A 118 6.70 -22.88 24.23
CA LEU A 118 7.78 -23.55 23.50
C LEU A 118 9.08 -22.73 23.62
N LEU A 119 9.60 -22.58 24.84
CA LEU A 119 10.69 -21.67 25.18
C LEU A 119 12.09 -22.23 24.88
N GLY A 120 12.19 -23.49 24.49
CA GLY A 120 13.47 -24.15 24.18
C GLY A 120 13.50 -24.73 22.77
N ASP A 121 14.69 -24.81 22.19
CA ASP A 121 14.89 -25.49 20.92
C ASP A 121 14.89 -27.02 21.11
N HIS A 122 13.90 -27.70 20.55
CA HIS A 122 13.78 -29.16 20.59
C HIS A 122 14.57 -29.87 19.50
N TYR A 123 14.85 -29.16 18.41
CA TYR A 123 15.54 -29.70 17.25
C TYR A 123 16.73 -28.79 16.92
N ILE A 124 17.80 -29.40 16.42
CA ILE A 124 18.94 -28.64 15.88
C ILE A 124 18.44 -27.79 14.71
N LYS A 125 18.76 -26.53 14.72
CA LYS A 125 18.41 -25.61 13.63
C LYS A 125 19.34 -25.83 12.43
N ASP A 126 18.74 -26.09 11.29
CA ASP A 126 19.42 -26.14 9.99
C ASP A 126 19.11 -24.86 9.22
N LEU A 127 19.81 -23.77 9.57
CA LEU A 127 19.68 -22.48 8.91
C LEU A 127 20.73 -22.36 7.81
N LYS A 128 20.27 -21.90 6.65
CA LYS A 128 21.17 -21.69 5.51
C LYS A 128 22.00 -20.44 5.72
N THR A 129 23.24 -20.45 5.21
CA THR A 129 24.01 -19.23 5.04
C THR A 129 23.57 -18.59 3.72
N THR A 130 22.76 -17.54 3.79
CA THR A 130 22.29 -16.77 2.63
C THR A 130 22.66 -15.32 2.83
N GLU A 131 23.07 -14.66 1.77
CA GLU A 131 23.16 -13.21 1.73
C GLU A 131 21.79 -12.64 1.34
N ASP A 132 21.19 -11.84 2.22
CA ASP A 132 19.94 -11.17 1.95
C ASP A 132 20.19 -9.96 1.02
N ASP A 133 19.33 -9.78 0.01
CA ASP A 133 19.45 -8.68 -0.96
C ASP A 133 18.65 -7.46 -0.49
N PHE A 134 19.35 -6.43 -0.06
CA PHE A 134 18.81 -5.13 0.37
C PHE A 134 18.80 -4.07 -0.75
N SER A 135 19.14 -4.41 -1.97
CA SER A 135 19.15 -3.45 -3.09
C SER A 135 17.74 -3.04 -3.54
N ASN A 136 16.74 -3.88 -3.26
CA ASN A 136 15.37 -3.70 -3.71
C ASN A 136 14.45 -3.13 -2.62
N PRO A 137 13.34 -2.44 -2.99
CA PRO A 137 12.34 -1.96 -2.03
C PRO A 137 11.72 -3.06 -1.17
N VAL A 138 11.61 -4.28 -1.68
CA VAL A 138 11.13 -5.48 -0.97
C VAL A 138 12.32 -6.37 -0.70
N VAL A 139 12.54 -6.70 0.57
CA VAL A 139 13.63 -7.56 1.05
C VAL A 139 13.06 -8.89 1.53
N ARG A 140 13.75 -9.98 1.19
CA ARG A 140 13.41 -11.32 1.66
C ARG A 140 14.53 -11.89 2.53
N ILE A 141 14.19 -12.22 3.79
CA ILE A 141 15.06 -12.90 4.74
C ILE A 141 14.73 -14.40 4.73
N GLU A 142 15.55 -15.21 4.05
CA GLU A 142 15.22 -16.61 3.79
C GLU A 142 15.04 -17.43 5.07
N ASN A 143 15.92 -17.27 6.03
CA ASN A 143 15.90 -18.03 7.28
C ASN A 143 14.71 -17.71 8.21
N ARG A 144 13.93 -16.68 7.90
CA ARG A 144 12.67 -16.36 8.59
C ARG A 144 11.43 -16.92 7.89
N CYS A 145 11.60 -17.55 6.73
CA CYS A 145 10.46 -18.07 5.96
C CYS A 145 9.92 -19.39 6.54
N VAL A 146 8.64 -19.39 6.90
CA VAL A 146 7.90 -20.59 7.40
C VAL A 146 7.16 -21.34 6.29
N ARG A 147 7.41 -21.01 5.03
CA ARG A 147 6.86 -21.67 3.84
C ARG A 147 5.33 -21.76 3.83
N CYS A 148 4.66 -20.74 4.35
CA CYS A 148 3.19 -20.70 4.47
C CYS A 148 2.47 -20.45 3.15
N MET A 149 3.17 -20.10 2.09
CA MET A 149 2.67 -19.80 0.74
C MET A 149 1.80 -18.53 0.60
N ARG A 150 1.56 -17.76 1.66
CA ARG A 150 0.71 -16.54 1.58
C ARG A 150 1.21 -15.57 0.51
N CYS A 151 2.52 -15.28 0.46
CA CYS A 151 3.09 -14.36 -0.53
C CYS A 151 2.92 -14.85 -1.97
N VAL A 152 3.02 -16.16 -2.22
CA VAL A 152 2.79 -16.77 -3.53
C VAL A 152 1.34 -16.57 -3.95
N GLN A 153 0.40 -16.97 -3.09
CA GLN A 153 -1.04 -16.90 -3.39
C GLN A 153 -1.56 -15.45 -3.51
N VAL A 154 -1.06 -14.53 -2.69
CA VAL A 154 -1.40 -13.10 -2.80
C VAL A 154 -0.86 -12.51 -4.10
N CYS A 155 0.39 -12.85 -4.46
CA CYS A 155 1.00 -12.38 -5.70
C CYS A 155 0.31 -12.93 -6.95
N ASP A 156 -0.19 -14.17 -6.88
CA ASP A 156 -0.96 -14.80 -7.94
C ASP A 156 -2.41 -14.31 -7.99
N LYS A 157 -3.18 -14.56 -6.93
CA LYS A 157 -4.65 -14.38 -6.95
C LYS A 157 -5.10 -12.93 -6.81
N ILE A 158 -4.39 -12.13 -5.98
CA ILE A 158 -4.77 -10.74 -5.71
C ILE A 158 -4.07 -9.78 -6.67
N GLN A 159 -2.76 -9.97 -6.90
CA GLN A 159 -1.96 -9.06 -7.71
C GLN A 159 -1.70 -9.57 -9.14
N SER A 160 -1.98 -10.84 -9.41
CA SER A 160 -1.84 -11.44 -10.75
C SER A 160 -0.45 -11.23 -11.39
N MET A 161 0.61 -11.18 -10.54
CA MET A 161 1.98 -10.92 -10.97
C MET A 161 2.88 -12.16 -11.03
N ASN A 162 2.57 -13.20 -10.22
CA ASN A 162 3.28 -14.48 -10.20
C ASN A 162 4.81 -14.35 -10.04
N ILE A 163 5.25 -13.41 -9.17
CA ILE A 163 6.69 -13.18 -8.91
C ILE A 163 7.26 -14.27 -8.00
N TRP A 164 6.53 -14.60 -6.92
CA TRP A 164 6.95 -15.59 -5.94
C TRP A 164 6.51 -16.99 -6.33
N ASP A 165 7.40 -17.97 -6.15
CA ASP A 165 7.14 -19.36 -6.47
C ASP A 165 7.84 -20.31 -5.49
N LEU A 166 7.46 -21.59 -5.50
CA LEU A 166 8.15 -22.66 -4.81
C LEU A 166 9.43 -23.04 -5.55
N MET A 167 10.53 -23.03 -4.80
CA MET A 167 11.86 -23.40 -5.29
C MET A 167 12.37 -24.63 -4.56
N GLY A 168 13.07 -25.51 -5.25
CA GLY A 168 13.65 -26.72 -4.68
C GLY A 168 12.61 -27.80 -4.35
N THR A 169 13.06 -28.88 -3.71
CA THR A 169 12.23 -30.04 -3.34
C THR A 169 12.60 -30.57 -1.94
N GLY A 170 11.66 -31.24 -1.26
CA GLY A 170 11.87 -31.83 0.05
C GLY A 170 12.30 -30.80 1.09
N SER A 171 13.33 -31.13 1.89
CA SER A 171 13.86 -30.20 2.93
C SER A 171 14.46 -28.92 2.35
N ARG A 172 14.83 -28.91 1.08
CA ARG A 172 15.38 -27.75 0.37
C ARG A 172 14.29 -26.82 -0.20
N THR A 173 13.01 -27.14 -0.01
CA THR A 173 11.91 -26.28 -0.47
C THR A 173 12.01 -24.92 0.18
N THR A 174 11.93 -23.87 -0.63
CA THR A 174 11.91 -22.46 -0.20
C THR A 174 10.97 -21.67 -1.10
N ILE A 175 10.69 -20.43 -0.73
CA ILE A 175 9.98 -19.48 -1.59
C ILE A 175 11.04 -18.58 -2.23
N GLY A 176 10.96 -18.38 -3.51
CA GLY A 176 11.88 -17.52 -4.25
C GLY A 176 11.22 -16.86 -5.45
N VAL A 177 11.99 -16.10 -6.21
CA VAL A 177 11.56 -15.56 -7.50
C VAL A 177 11.69 -16.64 -8.56
N GLY A 178 10.67 -16.85 -9.37
CA GLY A 178 10.62 -17.88 -10.39
C GLY A 178 11.86 -17.85 -11.31
N LYS A 179 12.31 -19.03 -11.75
CA LYS A 179 13.52 -19.23 -12.57
C LYS A 179 14.85 -18.81 -11.90
N THR A 180 14.93 -18.87 -10.56
CA THR A 180 16.14 -18.51 -9.78
C THR A 180 16.67 -17.07 -10.01
N ARG A 181 15.83 -16.15 -10.47
CA ARG A 181 16.18 -14.74 -10.67
C ARG A 181 16.27 -13.99 -9.34
N ARG A 182 17.01 -12.88 -9.32
CA ARG A 182 16.89 -11.89 -8.24
C ARG A 182 15.57 -11.13 -8.38
N LEU A 183 15.09 -10.56 -7.29
CA LEU A 183 13.84 -9.79 -7.32
C LEU A 183 13.96 -8.57 -8.25
N GLY A 184 15.11 -7.90 -8.26
CA GLY A 184 15.38 -6.77 -9.13
C GLY A 184 15.40 -7.10 -10.63
N ASP A 185 15.69 -8.36 -10.99
CA ASP A 185 15.68 -8.83 -12.37
C ASP A 185 14.29 -9.31 -12.83
N SER A 186 13.28 -9.16 -11.99
CA SER A 186 11.89 -9.51 -12.27
C SER A 186 11.03 -8.27 -12.49
N ASP A 187 9.89 -8.44 -13.16
CA ASP A 187 8.92 -7.37 -13.35
C ASP A 187 8.06 -7.11 -12.10
N CYS A 188 8.65 -7.28 -10.91
CA CYS A 188 7.96 -6.99 -9.66
C CYS A 188 7.50 -5.53 -9.62
N THR A 189 6.24 -5.30 -9.27
CA THR A 189 5.67 -3.96 -9.11
C THR A 189 6.02 -3.32 -7.77
N PHE A 190 6.71 -4.05 -6.88
CA PHE A 190 7.05 -3.64 -5.51
C PHE A 190 5.85 -3.16 -4.68
N CYS A 191 4.63 -3.62 -4.99
CA CYS A 191 3.40 -3.20 -4.32
C CYS A 191 3.39 -3.49 -2.80
N GLY A 192 4.24 -4.39 -2.31
CA GLY A 192 4.37 -4.73 -0.88
C GLY A 192 3.23 -5.58 -0.31
N GLN A 193 2.27 -6.04 -1.12
CA GLN A 193 1.17 -6.89 -0.64
C GLN A 193 1.66 -8.21 -0.05
N CYS A 194 2.76 -8.75 -0.57
CA CYS A 194 3.42 -9.93 0.01
C CYS A 194 3.98 -9.67 1.42
N ILE A 195 4.36 -8.42 1.75
CA ILE A 195 4.87 -8.03 3.08
C ILE A 195 3.74 -8.05 4.10
N ILE A 196 2.63 -7.32 3.83
CA ILE A 196 1.53 -7.19 4.79
C ILE A 196 0.82 -8.52 5.07
N HIS A 197 0.90 -9.48 4.15
CA HIS A 197 0.33 -10.81 4.32
C HIS A 197 1.33 -11.84 4.88
N CYS A 198 2.63 -11.51 5.01
CA CYS A 198 3.60 -12.41 5.62
C CYS A 198 3.35 -12.53 7.13
N PRO A 199 3.12 -13.73 7.68
CA PRO A 199 2.81 -13.92 9.10
C PRO A 199 4.04 -13.77 10.01
N VAL A 200 5.22 -13.65 9.40
CA VAL A 200 6.54 -13.52 10.07
C VAL A 200 7.37 -12.42 9.40
N GLY A 201 8.59 -12.18 9.86
CA GLY A 201 9.50 -11.18 9.29
C GLY A 201 10.33 -11.66 8.10
N ALA A 202 9.81 -12.61 7.29
CA ALA A 202 10.54 -13.13 6.13
C ALA A 202 10.48 -12.21 4.92
N LEU A 203 9.46 -11.38 4.81
CA LEU A 203 9.33 -10.32 3.83
C LEU A 203 9.15 -8.99 4.57
N GLN A 204 9.91 -8.01 4.17
CA GLN A 204 9.91 -6.67 4.76
C GLN A 204 10.25 -5.63 3.70
N GLU A 205 9.97 -4.37 3.97
CA GLU A 205 10.51 -3.24 3.22
C GLU A 205 12.02 -3.10 3.50
N ARG A 206 12.77 -2.54 2.53
CA ARG A 206 14.13 -2.07 2.79
C ARG A 206 14.07 -0.96 3.85
N ASP A 207 14.93 -1.05 4.85
CA ASP A 207 15.03 -0.04 5.89
C ASP A 207 15.93 1.11 5.42
N ASP A 208 15.32 2.27 5.21
CA ASP A 208 16.02 3.49 4.81
C ASP A 208 16.11 4.52 5.96
N THR A 209 15.74 4.17 7.21
CA THR A 209 15.76 5.08 8.36
C THR A 209 17.15 5.59 8.69
N GLY A 210 18.19 4.77 8.50
CA GLY A 210 19.58 5.17 8.71
C GLY A 210 19.99 6.36 7.83
N ARG A 211 19.58 6.34 6.54
CA ARG A 211 19.85 7.45 5.61
C ARG A 211 19.20 8.78 6.06
N VAL A 212 18.03 8.67 6.69
CA VAL A 212 17.33 9.86 7.22
C VAL A 212 18.06 10.39 8.46
N PHE A 213 18.47 9.51 9.40
CA PHE A 213 19.24 9.95 10.57
C PHE A 213 20.61 10.53 10.19
N ASP A 214 21.27 9.99 9.16
CA ASP A 214 22.51 10.56 8.63
C ASP A 214 22.28 11.98 8.09
N ALA A 215 21.18 12.22 7.37
CA ALA A 215 20.83 13.54 6.86
C ALA A 215 20.45 14.53 7.97
N LEU A 216 19.69 14.08 8.98
CA LEU A 216 19.35 14.90 10.17
C LEU A 216 20.58 15.30 10.99
N ALA A 217 21.64 14.49 10.94
CA ALA A 217 22.90 14.77 11.63
C ALA A 217 23.86 15.66 10.82
N ASP A 218 23.64 15.85 9.53
CA ASP A 218 24.49 16.68 8.67
C ASP A 218 24.05 18.16 8.73
N PRO A 219 24.86 19.06 9.34
CA PRO A 219 24.48 20.46 9.48
C PRO A 219 24.46 21.25 8.16
N LYS A 220 24.88 20.63 7.04
CA LYS A 220 24.80 21.24 5.70
C LYS A 220 23.48 20.95 5.02
N LYS A 221 22.72 19.95 5.49
CA LYS A 221 21.44 19.58 4.88
C LYS A 221 20.29 20.32 5.54
N ILE A 222 19.37 20.78 4.71
CA ILE A 222 18.05 21.26 5.10
C ILE A 222 17.10 20.11 4.92
N THR A 223 16.64 19.52 6.00
CA THR A 223 15.83 18.32 5.99
C THR A 223 14.35 18.67 5.86
N VAL A 224 13.75 18.24 4.76
CA VAL A 224 12.35 18.48 4.43
C VAL A 224 11.60 17.17 4.38
N VAL A 225 10.49 17.05 5.10
CA VAL A 225 9.65 15.83 5.06
C VAL A 225 8.23 16.13 4.63
N GLN A 226 7.68 15.27 3.77
CA GLN A 226 6.27 15.28 3.37
C GLN A 226 5.53 14.04 3.86
N ILE A 227 4.24 14.19 4.20
CA ILE A 227 3.39 13.12 4.74
C ILE A 227 2.23 12.85 3.78
N ALA A 228 2.13 11.61 3.27
CA ALA A 228 1.03 11.22 2.38
C ALA A 228 -0.33 11.12 3.10
N PRO A 229 -1.45 11.40 2.37
CA PRO A 229 -2.81 11.40 2.94
C PRO A 229 -3.14 10.15 3.75
N ALA A 230 -2.88 8.95 3.21
CA ALA A 230 -3.26 7.68 3.85
C ALA A 230 -2.43 7.34 5.10
N VAL A 231 -1.30 8.00 5.35
CA VAL A 231 -0.50 7.79 6.56
C VAL A 231 -1.26 8.23 7.79
N ARG A 232 -1.98 9.36 7.71
CA ARG A 232 -2.78 9.93 8.82
C ARG A 232 -3.88 9.01 9.31
N ALA A 233 -4.39 8.11 8.46
CA ALA A 233 -5.43 7.15 8.84
C ALA A 233 -4.90 5.91 9.60
N ALA A 234 -3.57 5.70 9.65
CA ALA A 234 -3.00 4.43 10.09
C ALA A 234 -1.82 4.55 11.07
N TRP A 235 -1.14 5.69 11.17
CA TRP A 235 0.12 5.81 11.92
C TRP A 235 0.00 5.47 13.40
N ALA A 236 -1.17 5.74 13.99
CA ALA A 236 -1.39 5.52 15.41
C ALA A 236 -1.89 4.11 15.78
N GLU A 237 -2.10 3.23 14.79
CA GLU A 237 -2.60 1.86 15.03
C GLU A 237 -1.65 1.05 15.94
N TYR A 238 -0.34 1.24 15.83
CA TYR A 238 0.65 0.61 16.72
C TYR A 238 0.61 1.11 18.17
N TYR A 239 -0.01 2.26 18.40
CA TYR A 239 -0.17 2.86 19.73
C TYR A 239 -1.59 2.67 20.28
N HIS A 240 -2.48 2.00 19.53
CA HIS A 240 -3.87 1.79 19.87
C HIS A 240 -4.63 3.10 20.18
N LEU A 241 -4.29 4.17 19.47
CA LEU A 241 -4.92 5.49 19.60
C LEU A 241 -6.08 5.63 18.63
N ASP A 242 -7.12 6.35 19.06
CA ASP A 242 -8.26 6.71 18.21
C ASP A 242 -7.77 7.59 17.03
N PRO A 243 -8.16 7.31 15.77
CA PRO A 243 -7.81 8.14 14.63
C PRO A 243 -8.20 9.62 14.77
N LYS A 244 -9.26 9.93 15.52
CA LYS A 244 -9.67 11.32 15.81
C LYS A 244 -8.67 12.05 16.70
N PHE A 245 -7.99 11.33 17.58
CA PHE A 245 -6.92 11.86 18.41
C PHE A 245 -5.59 11.92 17.65
N ALA A 246 -5.32 10.93 16.82
CA ALA A 246 -4.07 10.78 16.08
C ALA A 246 -4.05 11.63 14.81
N THR A 247 -4.17 12.95 14.97
CA THR A 247 -4.21 13.93 13.89
C THR A 247 -2.88 14.02 13.12
N ALA A 248 -2.92 14.58 11.92
CA ALA A 248 -1.71 14.86 11.14
C ALA A 248 -0.81 15.88 11.86
N GLN A 249 -1.40 16.84 12.55
CA GLN A 249 -0.70 17.89 13.31
C GLN A 249 0.14 17.31 14.47
N ARG A 250 -0.30 16.20 15.09
CA ARG A 250 0.52 15.47 16.07
C ARG A 250 1.69 14.73 15.41
N MET A 251 1.53 14.23 14.18
CA MET A 251 2.69 13.72 13.41
C MET A 251 3.70 14.81 13.11
N VAL A 252 3.24 16.02 12.75
CA VAL A 252 4.13 17.17 12.56
C VAL A 252 4.97 17.41 13.81
N THR A 253 4.34 17.46 15.00
CA THR A 253 5.05 17.61 16.26
C THR A 253 6.09 16.50 16.48
N ALA A 254 5.72 15.25 16.22
CA ALA A 254 6.65 14.12 16.34
C ALA A 254 7.86 14.24 15.41
N LEU A 255 7.64 14.62 14.15
CA LEU A 255 8.71 14.79 13.16
C LEU A 255 9.62 15.98 13.50
N LYS A 256 9.05 17.08 13.99
CA LYS A 256 9.84 18.22 14.51
C LYS A 256 10.70 17.81 15.71
N GLN A 257 10.18 16.96 16.61
CA GLN A 257 10.97 16.43 17.75
C GLN A 257 12.11 15.50 17.29
N ILE A 258 11.96 14.78 16.18
CA ILE A 258 13.06 14.00 15.57
C ILE A 258 14.17 14.91 15.03
N GLY A 259 13.83 16.14 14.63
CA GLY A 259 14.81 17.12 14.17
C GLY A 259 14.64 17.56 12.72
N PHE A 260 13.52 17.26 12.04
CA PHE A 260 13.27 17.79 10.70
C PHE A 260 13.12 19.32 10.72
N ASP A 261 13.80 20.01 9.81
CA ASP A 261 13.73 21.47 9.68
C ASP A 261 12.34 21.91 9.20
N TYR A 262 11.78 21.20 8.21
CA TYR A 262 10.46 21.49 7.64
C TYR A 262 9.60 20.23 7.50
N VAL A 263 8.34 20.35 7.89
CA VAL A 263 7.34 19.28 7.78
C VAL A 263 6.15 19.78 6.99
N PHE A 264 5.92 19.19 5.82
CA PHE A 264 4.90 19.59 4.87
C PHE A 264 3.88 18.48 4.61
N ASP A 265 2.80 18.84 3.94
CA ASP A 265 1.73 17.94 3.56
C ASP A 265 1.80 17.56 2.07
N THR A 266 1.81 16.27 1.77
CA THR A 266 1.68 15.81 0.38
C THR A 266 0.29 16.15 -0.21
N ASP A 267 -0.69 16.50 0.62
CA ASP A 267 -2.00 16.96 0.16
C ASP A 267 -1.87 18.23 -0.70
N PHE A 268 -0.91 19.11 -0.40
CA PHE A 268 -0.58 20.26 -1.26
C PHE A 268 -0.28 19.83 -2.71
N THR A 269 0.57 18.84 -2.88
CA THR A 269 0.92 18.37 -4.22
C THR A 269 -0.07 17.36 -4.80
N ALA A 270 -0.94 16.78 -3.99
CA ALA A 270 -2.10 16.05 -4.50
C ALA A 270 -3.07 17.03 -5.20
N ASP A 271 -3.33 18.21 -4.61
CA ASP A 271 -4.09 19.28 -5.27
C ASP A 271 -3.38 19.77 -6.53
N LEU A 272 -2.05 19.95 -6.48
CA LEU A 272 -1.25 20.33 -7.65
C LEU A 272 -1.35 19.28 -8.78
N THR A 273 -1.32 17.99 -8.43
CA THR A 273 -1.48 16.90 -9.39
C THR A 273 -2.86 16.96 -10.07
N ILE A 274 -3.91 17.26 -9.32
CA ILE A 274 -5.26 17.42 -9.90
C ILE A 274 -5.32 18.59 -10.87
N MET A 275 -4.63 19.69 -10.59
CA MET A 275 -4.58 20.82 -11.51
C MET A 275 -3.89 20.46 -12.83
N GLU A 276 -2.77 19.73 -12.78
CA GLU A 276 -2.04 19.28 -13.96
C GLU A 276 -2.78 18.16 -14.71
N GLU A 277 -3.12 17.07 -14.01
CA GLU A 277 -3.77 15.89 -14.61
C GLU A 277 -5.19 16.21 -15.11
N GLY A 278 -5.94 17.04 -14.37
CA GLY A 278 -7.26 17.50 -14.79
C GLY A 278 -7.21 18.38 -16.03
N THR A 279 -6.20 19.26 -16.12
CA THR A 279 -5.99 20.08 -17.32
C THR A 279 -5.57 19.22 -18.51
N GLU A 280 -4.67 18.26 -18.31
CA GLU A 280 -4.27 17.28 -19.32
C GLU A 280 -5.48 16.45 -19.81
N PHE A 281 -6.35 16.01 -18.88
CA PHE A 281 -7.56 15.27 -19.24
C PHE A 281 -8.50 16.11 -20.12
N ILE A 282 -8.73 17.39 -19.76
CA ILE A 282 -9.59 18.28 -20.55
C ILE A 282 -8.98 18.52 -21.93
N ASP A 283 -7.66 18.75 -22.03
CA ASP A 283 -7.01 18.91 -23.34
C ASP A 283 -7.18 17.66 -24.21
N ARG A 284 -6.90 16.48 -23.65
CA ARG A 284 -7.11 15.20 -24.35
C ARG A 284 -8.58 14.99 -24.75
N PHE A 285 -9.52 15.33 -23.85
CA PHE A 285 -10.95 15.14 -24.09
C PHE A 285 -11.50 16.05 -25.17
N THR A 286 -11.00 17.28 -25.28
CA THR A 286 -11.37 18.24 -26.31
C THR A 286 -10.71 17.95 -27.67
N HIS A 287 -9.56 17.27 -27.68
CA HIS A 287 -8.81 16.92 -28.88
C HIS A 287 -8.70 15.39 -29.05
N ARG A 288 -9.85 14.69 -28.91
CA ARG A 288 -9.93 13.21 -28.83
C ARG A 288 -9.24 12.48 -29.98
N ASP A 289 -9.20 13.05 -31.15
CA ASP A 289 -8.60 12.50 -32.38
C ASP A 289 -7.08 12.43 -32.33
N ARG A 290 -6.43 13.16 -31.41
CA ARG A 290 -4.97 13.23 -31.24
C ARG A 290 -4.44 12.23 -30.23
N TYR A 291 -5.31 11.62 -29.43
CA TYR A 291 -4.92 10.79 -28.29
C TYR A 291 -5.52 9.38 -28.35
N THR A 292 -4.86 8.45 -27.66
CA THR A 292 -5.37 7.10 -27.42
C THR A 292 -6.19 7.05 -26.12
N TRP A 293 -7.23 6.22 -26.11
CA TRP A 293 -8.18 6.14 -25.00
C TRP A 293 -8.21 4.74 -24.36
N PRO A 294 -8.56 4.64 -23.06
CA PRO A 294 -8.82 5.74 -22.12
C PRO A 294 -7.52 6.44 -21.68
N MET A 295 -7.63 7.63 -21.06
CA MET A 295 -6.56 8.18 -20.24
C MET A 295 -6.52 7.45 -18.89
N PHE A 296 -5.32 7.10 -18.39
CA PHE A 296 -5.13 6.49 -17.07
C PHE A 296 -4.41 7.46 -16.13
N THR A 297 -4.77 7.44 -14.85
CA THR A 297 -3.96 8.09 -13.81
C THR A 297 -2.56 7.46 -13.74
N SER A 298 -1.54 8.22 -13.33
CA SER A 298 -0.14 7.78 -13.26
C SER A 298 0.50 7.89 -11.87
N CYS A 299 -0.23 8.36 -10.86
CA CYS A 299 0.30 8.61 -9.53
C CYS A 299 0.70 7.33 -8.74
N CYS A 300 0.26 6.14 -9.19
CA CYS A 300 0.58 4.86 -8.54
C CYS A 300 1.74 4.14 -9.24
N PRO A 301 2.98 4.13 -8.70
CA PRO A 301 4.13 3.52 -9.38
C PRO A 301 4.01 2.00 -9.53
N GLY A 302 3.28 1.33 -8.65
CA GLY A 302 2.98 -0.09 -8.81
C GLY A 302 2.12 -0.39 -10.03
N TRP A 303 1.17 0.49 -10.34
CA TRP A 303 0.38 0.45 -11.57
C TRP A 303 1.24 0.76 -12.81
N VAL A 304 2.04 1.82 -12.77
CA VAL A 304 2.92 2.19 -13.90
C VAL A 304 3.86 1.04 -14.26
N ARG A 305 4.47 0.39 -13.26
CA ARG A 305 5.30 -0.80 -13.48
C ARG A 305 4.49 -1.97 -14.06
N PHE A 306 3.25 -2.15 -13.60
CA PHE A 306 2.37 -3.20 -14.10
C PHE A 306 2.02 -2.98 -15.58
N VAL A 307 1.56 -1.80 -15.97
CA VAL A 307 1.18 -1.54 -17.35
C VAL A 307 2.37 -1.64 -18.29
N LYS A 308 3.53 -1.13 -17.90
CA LYS A 308 4.77 -1.25 -18.69
C LYS A 308 5.18 -2.70 -18.94
N SER A 309 5.08 -3.57 -17.92
CA SER A 309 5.51 -4.96 -18.05
C SER A 309 4.46 -5.87 -18.68
N GLN A 310 3.16 -5.64 -18.44
CA GLN A 310 2.09 -6.57 -18.80
C GLN A 310 1.25 -6.10 -19.99
N PHE A 311 1.14 -4.77 -20.20
CA PHE A 311 0.31 -4.16 -21.24
C PHE A 311 1.03 -2.95 -21.88
N PRO A 312 2.26 -3.11 -22.43
CA PRO A 312 3.11 -1.99 -22.85
C PRO A 312 2.49 -1.09 -23.91
N ARG A 313 1.53 -1.59 -24.69
CA ARG A 313 0.80 -0.80 -25.70
C ARG A 313 -0.02 0.35 -25.10
N PHE A 314 -0.37 0.29 -23.79
CA PHE A 314 -1.14 1.31 -23.09
C PHE A 314 -0.27 2.32 -22.34
N VAL A 315 1.05 2.29 -22.48
CA VAL A 315 1.93 3.25 -21.79
C VAL A 315 1.64 4.70 -22.22
N ASN A 316 1.30 4.92 -23.49
CA ASN A 316 0.92 6.23 -24.02
C ASN A 316 -0.44 6.73 -23.51
N ASN A 317 -1.22 5.87 -22.90
CA ASN A 317 -2.50 6.22 -22.30
C ASN A 317 -2.36 6.77 -20.87
N LEU A 318 -1.18 6.61 -20.25
CA LEU A 318 -0.92 7.17 -18.92
C LEU A 318 -0.93 8.71 -18.97
N SER A 319 -1.39 9.33 -17.90
CA SER A 319 -1.13 10.74 -17.67
C SER A 319 0.37 10.98 -17.59
N THR A 320 0.83 12.10 -18.12
CA THR A 320 2.24 12.50 -18.04
C THR A 320 2.58 13.15 -16.70
N ALA A 321 1.58 13.51 -15.89
CA ALA A 321 1.76 14.11 -14.58
C ALA A 321 2.58 13.19 -13.66
N LYS A 322 3.60 13.74 -12.99
CA LYS A 322 4.32 13.06 -11.91
C LYS A 322 3.36 12.76 -10.77
N SER A 323 3.71 11.81 -9.92
CA SER A 323 2.94 11.59 -8.70
C SER A 323 3.08 12.75 -7.71
N PRO A 324 2.12 12.96 -6.78
CA PRO A 324 2.23 14.00 -5.74
C PRO A 324 3.57 13.98 -5.00
N GLN A 325 4.11 12.77 -4.71
CA GLN A 325 5.42 12.62 -4.09
C GLN A 325 6.53 13.29 -4.91
N GLN A 326 6.58 13.04 -6.21
CA GLN A 326 7.65 13.56 -7.07
C GLN A 326 7.44 15.04 -7.39
N MET A 327 6.19 15.46 -7.58
CA MET A 327 5.88 16.89 -7.69
C MET A 327 6.34 17.68 -6.47
N PHE A 328 6.13 17.11 -5.26
CA PHE A 328 6.60 17.73 -4.03
C PHE A 328 8.12 17.92 -4.03
N GLY A 329 8.88 16.86 -4.36
CA GLY A 329 10.33 16.94 -4.41
C GLY A 329 10.82 18.01 -5.40
N ALA A 330 10.24 18.03 -6.60
CA ALA A 330 10.58 19.02 -7.62
C ALA A 330 10.27 20.45 -7.16
N VAL A 331 9.11 20.69 -6.50
CA VAL A 331 8.73 22.01 -5.97
C VAL A 331 9.59 22.37 -4.76
N ALA A 332 9.93 21.42 -3.89
CA ALA A 332 10.79 21.67 -2.72
C ALA A 332 12.20 22.10 -3.15
N LYS A 333 12.79 21.39 -4.13
CA LYS A 333 14.15 21.70 -4.64
C LYS A 333 14.18 22.84 -5.69
N SER A 334 13.06 23.46 -6.00
CA SER A 334 12.99 24.63 -6.89
C SER A 334 12.35 25.84 -6.23
N TYR A 335 11.03 25.89 -6.14
CA TYR A 335 10.27 27.03 -5.59
C TYR A 335 10.58 27.26 -4.11
N PHE A 336 10.52 26.21 -3.29
CA PHE A 336 10.77 26.36 -1.85
C PHE A 336 12.24 26.71 -1.58
N ALA A 337 13.20 26.08 -2.25
CA ALA A 337 14.62 26.42 -2.16
C ALA A 337 14.85 27.91 -2.45
N GLN A 338 14.24 28.42 -3.53
CA GLN A 338 14.31 29.83 -3.90
C GLN A 338 13.68 30.73 -2.82
N SER A 339 12.55 30.34 -2.25
CA SER A 339 11.81 31.14 -1.26
C SER A 339 12.57 31.34 0.05
N ILE A 340 13.41 30.39 0.44
CA ILE A 340 14.25 30.46 1.64
C ILE A 340 15.70 30.87 1.34
N GLY A 341 16.05 31.10 0.07
CA GLY A 341 17.40 31.49 -0.35
C GLY A 341 18.45 30.37 -0.16
N ALA A 342 18.03 29.11 -0.21
CA ALA A 342 18.90 27.95 -0.06
C ALA A 342 19.36 27.40 -1.43
N ASP A 343 20.51 26.71 -1.43
CA ASP A 343 20.94 25.92 -2.57
C ASP A 343 20.04 24.68 -2.67
N PRO A 344 19.41 24.39 -3.85
CA PRO A 344 18.63 23.17 -4.04
C PRO A 344 19.37 21.87 -3.68
N HIS A 345 20.69 21.84 -3.85
CA HIS A 345 21.54 20.69 -3.52
C HIS A 345 21.68 20.44 -2.00
N ASP A 346 21.40 21.44 -1.18
CA ASP A 346 21.43 21.29 0.29
C ASP A 346 20.10 20.77 0.84
N ILE A 347 19.03 20.79 0.04
CA ILE A 347 17.70 20.28 0.45
C ILE A 347 17.68 18.76 0.34
N PHE A 348 17.36 18.10 1.46
CA PHE A 348 17.17 16.65 1.53
C PHE A 348 15.70 16.32 1.76
N VAL A 349 15.05 15.77 0.74
CA VAL A 349 13.61 15.50 0.74
C VAL A 349 13.33 14.07 1.17
N VAL A 350 12.56 13.94 2.24
CA VAL A 350 12.04 12.65 2.77
C VAL A 350 10.54 12.57 2.52
N SER A 351 10.08 11.45 1.99
CA SER A 351 8.65 11.17 1.80
C SER A 351 8.18 10.06 2.73
N ILE A 352 7.16 10.31 3.55
CA ILE A 352 6.50 9.29 4.37
C ILE A 352 5.26 8.79 3.63
N MET A 353 5.29 7.53 3.20
CA MET A 353 4.32 6.95 2.26
C MET A 353 3.71 5.64 2.77
N PRO A 354 2.44 5.36 2.48
CA PRO A 354 1.81 4.06 2.77
C PRO A 354 2.28 2.95 1.83
N CYS A 355 3.27 3.21 1.00
CA CYS A 355 3.61 2.47 -0.22
C CYS A 355 5.08 2.07 -0.26
N VAL A 356 5.35 0.80 -0.63
CA VAL A 356 6.72 0.31 -0.84
C VAL A 356 7.22 0.64 -2.25
N SER A 357 6.33 0.65 -3.25
CA SER A 357 6.69 0.94 -4.65
C SER A 357 7.21 2.37 -4.84
N LYS A 358 6.83 3.31 -3.97
CA LYS A 358 7.35 4.68 -3.94
C LYS A 358 8.88 4.75 -3.73
N LYS A 359 9.45 3.76 -3.03
CA LYS A 359 10.92 3.62 -2.93
C LYS A 359 11.59 3.32 -4.28
N SER A 360 10.89 2.67 -5.20
CA SER A 360 11.40 2.44 -6.56
C SER A 360 11.15 3.62 -7.48
N GLU A 361 10.12 4.40 -7.23
CA GLU A 361 9.80 5.60 -8.03
C GLU A 361 10.85 6.69 -7.83
N CYS A 362 11.23 6.99 -6.58
CA CYS A 362 12.25 8.02 -6.32
C CYS A 362 13.65 7.65 -6.85
N ALA A 363 13.89 6.37 -7.18
CA ALA A 363 15.13 5.90 -7.77
C ALA A 363 15.12 5.87 -9.31
N LEU A 364 14.07 6.34 -9.96
CA LEU A 364 14.00 6.41 -11.42
C LEU A 364 14.91 7.52 -11.96
N PRO A 365 15.59 7.29 -13.08
CA PRO A 365 16.62 8.22 -13.60
C PRO A 365 16.04 9.56 -14.11
N ASN A 366 14.74 9.62 -14.35
CA ASN A 366 14.03 10.78 -14.87
C ASN A 366 13.23 11.54 -13.79
N MET A 367 13.53 11.34 -12.51
CA MET A 367 12.95 12.07 -11.38
C MET A 367 13.99 13.02 -10.76
N THR A 368 14.50 13.95 -11.58
CA THR A 368 15.65 14.81 -11.25
C THR A 368 15.53 16.23 -11.84
N ASP A 369 14.30 16.65 -12.20
CA ASP A 369 14.10 17.83 -13.06
C ASP A 369 14.33 19.19 -12.36
N ALA A 370 14.33 19.21 -11.01
CA ALA A 370 14.50 20.45 -10.27
C ALA A 370 15.93 21.00 -10.31
N CYS A 371 16.95 20.15 -10.08
CA CYS A 371 18.36 20.57 -10.00
C CYS A 371 19.37 19.51 -10.47
N GLY A 372 18.91 18.39 -11.03
CA GLY A 372 19.75 17.26 -11.42
C GLY A 372 19.96 16.21 -10.32
N ASP A 373 19.72 16.54 -9.05
CA ASP A 373 19.64 15.55 -7.97
C ASP A 373 18.24 14.90 -7.96
N PRO A 374 18.06 13.70 -7.36
CA PRO A 374 16.74 13.11 -7.19
C PRO A 374 15.75 14.10 -6.56
N ASP A 375 14.56 14.24 -7.15
CA ASP A 375 13.52 15.11 -6.59
C ASP A 375 13.18 14.71 -5.14
N VAL A 376 13.14 13.40 -4.87
CA VAL A 376 12.97 12.83 -3.53
C VAL A 376 14.17 11.95 -3.18
N ASP A 377 14.85 12.22 -2.09
CA ASP A 377 16.07 11.52 -1.69
C ASP A 377 15.79 10.18 -1.00
N VAL A 378 14.77 10.14 -0.14
CA VAL A 378 14.40 8.94 0.63
C VAL A 378 12.89 8.81 0.78
N VAL A 379 12.42 7.57 0.66
CA VAL A 379 11.03 7.22 0.99
C VAL A 379 11.00 6.30 2.19
N LEU A 380 10.28 6.70 3.23
CA LEU A 380 9.94 5.88 4.39
C LEU A 380 8.50 5.38 4.29
N THR A 381 8.27 4.16 4.70
CA THR A 381 6.90 3.65 4.89
C THR A 381 6.31 4.15 6.21
N THR A 382 4.98 4.07 6.38
CA THR A 382 4.32 4.32 7.67
C THR A 382 4.95 3.50 8.80
N ARG A 383 5.35 2.25 8.53
CA ARG A 383 6.01 1.37 9.51
C ARG A 383 7.39 1.85 9.91
N GLU A 384 8.20 2.35 8.96
CA GLU A 384 9.53 2.91 9.23
C GLU A 384 9.42 4.18 10.09
N MET A 385 8.50 5.10 9.75
CA MET A 385 8.23 6.30 10.54
C MET A 385 7.86 5.94 11.99
N VAL A 386 6.94 4.98 12.19
CA VAL A 386 6.55 4.53 13.54
C VAL A 386 7.74 3.91 14.29
N ARG A 387 8.64 3.20 13.60
CA ARG A 387 9.88 2.68 14.22
C ARG A 387 10.80 3.82 14.68
N MET A 388 10.94 4.89 13.87
CA MET A 388 11.69 6.09 14.27
C MET A 388 11.09 6.73 15.53
N PHE A 389 9.77 6.96 15.54
CA PHE A 389 9.08 7.50 16.73
C PHE A 389 9.35 6.68 18.00
N ARG A 390 9.29 5.36 17.88
CA ARG A 390 9.56 4.45 19.01
C ARG A 390 11.03 4.43 19.42
N GLY A 391 11.96 4.51 18.46
CA GLY A 391 13.39 4.61 18.70
C GLY A 391 13.75 5.86 19.50
N GLU A 392 13.13 6.99 19.12
CA GLU A 392 13.32 8.28 19.79
C GLU A 392 12.43 8.48 21.03
N GLN A 393 11.77 7.41 21.50
CA GLN A 393 10.92 7.42 22.71
C GLN A 393 9.77 8.45 22.63
N ILE A 394 9.34 8.82 21.44
CA ILE A 394 8.20 9.73 21.25
C ILE A 394 6.91 9.01 21.66
N VAL A 395 6.14 9.64 22.53
CA VAL A 395 4.87 9.15 23.05
C VAL A 395 3.72 9.92 22.39
N PRO A 396 3.08 9.41 21.34
CA PRO A 396 2.07 10.16 20.58
C PRO A 396 0.89 10.68 21.42
N ALA A 397 0.55 9.97 22.50
CA ALA A 397 -0.55 10.38 23.40
C ALA A 397 -0.29 11.70 24.14
N THR A 398 0.97 12.15 24.24
CA THR A 398 1.36 13.37 24.94
C THR A 398 1.66 14.54 24.01
N LEU A 399 1.60 14.34 22.70
CA LEU A 399 1.93 15.38 21.73
C LEU A 399 0.83 16.43 21.63
N GLU A 400 1.23 17.67 21.57
CA GLU A 400 0.38 18.80 21.17
C GLU A 400 0.32 18.86 19.63
N GLU A 401 -0.63 19.61 19.09
CA GLU A 401 -0.78 19.78 17.66
C GLU A 401 0.07 20.95 17.16
N THR A 402 0.90 20.70 16.15
CA THR A 402 1.67 21.72 15.42
C THR A 402 1.19 21.76 13.98
N PRO A 403 0.87 22.93 13.41
CA PRO A 403 0.49 23.02 11.99
C PRO A 403 1.67 22.62 11.09
N PHE A 404 1.36 22.23 9.87
CA PHE A 404 2.37 22.09 8.82
C PHE A 404 3.08 23.40 8.55
N ASP A 405 4.32 23.33 8.07
CA ASP A 405 5.07 24.51 7.67
C ASP A 405 4.49 25.12 6.36
N SER A 406 4.70 26.41 6.15
CA SER A 406 4.33 27.13 4.94
C SER A 406 5.55 27.30 4.02
N PRO A 407 5.40 27.36 2.67
CA PRO A 407 4.14 27.46 1.92
C PRO A 407 3.57 26.14 1.37
N LEU A 408 4.14 24.99 1.66
CA LEU A 408 3.78 23.69 1.06
C LEU A 408 2.96 22.79 2.01
N GLY A 409 2.28 23.38 3.00
CA GLY A 409 1.59 22.62 4.05
C GLY A 409 0.07 22.63 4.00
N THR A 410 -0.53 23.32 3.01
CA THR A 410 -1.99 23.45 2.90
C THR A 410 -2.53 22.41 1.91
N GLY A 411 -3.45 21.57 2.37
CA GLY A 411 -4.19 20.63 1.54
C GLY A 411 -5.70 20.90 1.58
N THR A 412 -6.44 20.32 0.65
CA THR A 412 -7.90 20.37 0.61
C THR A 412 -8.52 19.01 0.90
N GLY A 413 -9.84 18.95 1.11
CA GLY A 413 -10.56 17.70 1.23
C GLY A 413 -10.40 16.81 -0.02
N ALA A 414 -10.29 17.38 -1.20
CA ALA A 414 -10.01 16.66 -2.44
C ALA A 414 -8.65 15.96 -2.41
N ALA A 415 -7.64 16.56 -1.81
CA ALA A 415 -6.31 15.96 -1.66
C ALA A 415 -6.29 14.80 -0.65
N VAL A 416 -6.95 14.97 0.48
CA VAL A 416 -7.00 13.94 1.54
C VAL A 416 -7.53 12.61 1.01
N VAL A 417 -8.55 12.62 0.15
CA VAL A 417 -9.17 11.39 -0.38
C VAL A 417 -8.30 10.62 -1.37
N PHE A 418 -7.19 11.18 -1.86
CA PHE A 418 -6.20 10.44 -2.68
C PHE A 418 -5.73 9.13 -2.03
N GLY A 419 -5.78 9.07 -0.71
CA GLY A 419 -5.41 7.88 0.04
C GLY A 419 -6.36 6.69 -0.12
N SER A 420 -7.56 6.86 -0.65
CA SER A 420 -8.57 5.83 -0.84
C SER A 420 -8.84 5.55 -2.32
N THR A 421 -9.34 4.35 -2.64
CA THR A 421 -9.76 4.05 -4.02
C THR A 421 -10.97 4.90 -4.41
N GLY A 422 -10.92 5.48 -5.61
CA GLY A 422 -11.89 6.44 -6.13
C GLY A 422 -11.62 7.88 -5.72
N GLY A 423 -10.65 8.14 -4.82
CA GLY A 423 -10.37 9.49 -4.33
C GLY A 423 -9.69 10.39 -5.36
N VAL A 424 -8.77 9.85 -6.16
CA VAL A 424 -8.14 10.63 -7.25
C VAL A 424 -9.17 11.00 -8.30
N MET A 425 -10.00 10.04 -8.70
CA MET A 425 -11.07 10.28 -9.67
C MET A 425 -12.11 11.29 -9.17
N ASP A 426 -12.53 11.18 -7.91
CA ASP A 426 -13.46 12.13 -7.27
C ASP A 426 -12.87 13.57 -7.31
N ALA A 427 -11.62 13.75 -6.90
CA ALA A 427 -10.93 15.02 -6.92
C ALA A 427 -10.78 15.59 -8.35
N ALA A 428 -10.41 14.73 -9.32
CA ALA A 428 -10.26 15.12 -10.71
C ALA A 428 -11.59 15.56 -11.33
N LEU A 429 -12.67 14.81 -11.07
CA LEU A 429 -14.01 15.16 -11.58
C LEU A 429 -14.53 16.46 -10.97
N ARG A 430 -14.30 16.71 -9.67
CA ARG A 430 -14.66 18.00 -9.03
C ARG A 430 -13.99 19.18 -9.75
N THR A 431 -12.70 19.08 -10.04
CA THR A 431 -11.94 20.14 -10.68
C THR A 431 -12.25 20.26 -12.17
N ALA A 432 -12.36 19.16 -12.90
CA ALA A 432 -12.74 19.15 -14.32
C ALA A 432 -14.14 19.76 -14.53
N TYR A 433 -15.09 19.46 -13.65
CA TYR A 433 -16.42 20.07 -13.68
C TYR A 433 -16.33 21.60 -13.59
N ARG A 434 -15.55 22.10 -12.61
CA ARG A 434 -15.32 23.56 -12.46
C ARG A 434 -14.68 24.19 -13.68
N MET A 435 -13.65 23.54 -14.24
CA MET A 435 -12.95 24.07 -15.42
C MET A 435 -13.86 24.18 -16.65
N VAL A 436 -14.79 23.24 -16.83
CA VAL A 436 -15.71 23.23 -17.96
C VAL A 436 -16.91 24.14 -17.75
N THR A 437 -17.51 24.14 -16.55
CA THR A 437 -18.79 24.84 -16.29
C THR A 437 -18.63 26.23 -15.72
N GLY A 438 -17.44 26.55 -15.18
CA GLY A 438 -17.19 27.81 -14.45
C GLY A 438 -17.79 27.84 -13.02
N SER A 439 -18.42 26.75 -12.53
CA SER A 439 -19.02 26.66 -11.20
C SER A 439 -18.62 25.36 -10.50
N ASN A 440 -18.54 25.36 -9.17
CA ASN A 440 -18.26 24.13 -8.43
C ASN A 440 -19.46 23.17 -8.48
N PRO A 441 -19.21 21.84 -8.58
CA PRO A 441 -20.25 20.85 -8.33
C PRO A 441 -20.56 20.76 -6.84
N ASP A 442 -21.61 19.99 -6.48
CA ASP A 442 -21.72 19.46 -5.12
C ASP A 442 -20.46 18.60 -4.82
N PRO A 443 -19.74 18.84 -3.71
CA PRO A 443 -18.56 18.04 -3.36
C PRO A 443 -18.82 16.53 -3.28
N ASP A 444 -20.05 16.08 -3.08
CA ASP A 444 -20.45 14.69 -3.02
C ASP A 444 -21.14 14.18 -4.30
N ALA A 445 -21.16 14.98 -5.39
CA ALA A 445 -21.79 14.61 -6.67
C ALA A 445 -21.26 13.30 -7.27
N PHE A 446 -20.00 12.96 -6.99
CA PHE A 446 -19.31 11.80 -7.59
C PHE A 446 -19.21 10.58 -6.66
N HIS A 447 -20.05 10.51 -5.60
CA HIS A 447 -19.99 9.44 -4.58
C HIS A 447 -20.15 8.02 -5.13
N ALA A 448 -20.75 7.83 -6.31
CA ALA A 448 -20.96 6.52 -6.93
C ALA A 448 -19.67 5.71 -7.17
N ILE A 449 -18.52 6.40 -7.26
CA ILE A 449 -17.20 5.75 -7.44
C ILE A 449 -16.49 5.38 -6.14
N ARG A 450 -17.06 5.74 -5.00
CA ARG A 450 -16.52 5.43 -3.66
C ARG A 450 -16.82 3.98 -3.28
N GLY A 451 -16.09 3.43 -2.30
CA GLY A 451 -16.31 2.08 -1.77
C GLY A 451 -15.22 1.10 -2.17
N MET A 452 -15.34 -0.15 -1.68
CA MET A 452 -14.27 -1.16 -1.74
C MET A 452 -14.37 -2.13 -2.93
N ASP A 453 -15.38 -2.00 -3.78
CA ASP A 453 -15.49 -2.83 -4.99
C ASP A 453 -14.24 -2.65 -5.85
N GLY A 454 -13.61 -3.76 -6.21
CA GLY A 454 -12.31 -3.77 -6.90
C GLY A 454 -12.33 -3.21 -8.31
N TRP A 455 -13.50 -3.08 -8.94
CA TRP A 455 -13.74 -2.45 -10.24
C TRP A 455 -15.13 -1.81 -10.21
N LYS A 456 -15.18 -0.49 -10.36
CA LYS A 456 -16.38 0.35 -10.37
C LYS A 456 -16.42 1.16 -11.65
N GLU A 457 -17.61 1.44 -12.13
CA GLU A 457 -17.88 2.20 -13.36
C GLU A 457 -18.95 3.24 -13.08
N ALA A 458 -18.82 4.40 -13.72
CA ALA A 458 -19.85 5.42 -13.70
C ALA A 458 -19.84 6.24 -14.99
N VAL A 459 -20.96 6.87 -15.28
CA VAL A 459 -21.10 7.87 -16.33
C VAL A 459 -21.63 9.14 -15.68
N PHE A 460 -20.92 10.24 -15.87
CA PHE A 460 -21.31 11.55 -15.35
C PHE A 460 -21.59 12.51 -16.51
N GLU A 461 -22.75 13.15 -16.46
CA GLU A 461 -23.09 14.23 -17.40
C GLU A 461 -22.48 15.53 -16.92
N ILE A 462 -21.51 16.06 -17.66
CA ILE A 462 -20.87 17.34 -17.38
C ILE A 462 -21.43 18.39 -18.35
N PRO A 463 -22.11 19.43 -17.85
CA PRO A 463 -22.64 20.49 -18.71
C PRO A 463 -21.54 21.11 -19.58
N GLY A 464 -21.75 21.12 -20.90
CA GLY A 464 -20.77 21.63 -21.86
C GLY A 464 -19.74 20.62 -22.36
N ALA A 465 -19.54 19.47 -21.66
CA ALA A 465 -18.66 18.40 -22.10
C ALA A 465 -19.43 17.12 -22.52
N GLY A 466 -20.68 16.94 -22.03
CA GLY A 466 -21.47 15.73 -22.25
C GLY A 466 -21.13 14.60 -21.30
N ALA A 467 -21.42 13.35 -21.74
CA ALA A 467 -21.18 12.15 -20.94
C ALA A 467 -19.70 11.81 -20.85
N VAL A 468 -19.18 11.69 -19.62
CA VAL A 468 -17.83 11.22 -19.32
C VAL A 468 -17.93 9.84 -18.67
N ARG A 469 -17.36 8.84 -19.33
CA ARG A 469 -17.36 7.44 -18.86
C ARG A 469 -16.07 7.17 -18.11
N ILE A 470 -16.20 6.75 -16.87
CA ILE A 470 -15.03 6.50 -16.00
C ILE A 470 -15.03 5.09 -15.41
N ALA A 471 -13.84 4.63 -15.04
CA ALA A 471 -13.68 3.45 -14.19
C ALA A 471 -12.68 3.73 -13.07
N VAL A 472 -12.91 3.05 -11.94
CA VAL A 472 -12.01 3.04 -10.78
C VAL A 472 -11.67 1.60 -10.46
N VAL A 473 -10.37 1.27 -10.45
CA VAL A 473 -9.91 -0.10 -10.24
C VAL A 473 -8.84 -0.16 -9.16
N SER A 474 -9.00 -1.10 -8.22
CA SER A 474 -8.02 -1.35 -7.17
C SER A 474 -7.63 -2.82 -7.07
N GLY A 475 -6.31 -3.07 -6.86
CA GLY A 475 -5.70 -4.38 -6.95
C GLY A 475 -5.36 -4.80 -8.37
N LEU A 476 -4.11 -5.24 -8.61
CA LEU A 476 -3.62 -5.54 -9.97
C LEU A 476 -4.33 -6.73 -10.63
N GLY A 477 -4.92 -7.65 -9.86
CA GLY A 477 -5.76 -8.72 -10.40
C GLY A 477 -7.02 -8.19 -11.07
N ASN A 478 -7.69 -7.21 -10.45
CA ASN A 478 -8.84 -6.52 -11.05
C ASN A 478 -8.41 -5.64 -12.22
N THR A 479 -7.27 -4.94 -12.06
CA THR A 479 -6.65 -4.17 -13.15
C THR A 479 -6.41 -5.05 -14.39
N ARG A 480 -5.89 -6.28 -14.22
CA ARG A 480 -5.70 -7.22 -15.33
C ARG A 480 -7.01 -7.58 -16.03
N LYS A 481 -8.11 -7.73 -15.28
CA LYS A 481 -9.43 -8.00 -15.86
C LYS A 481 -9.90 -6.82 -16.71
N LEU A 482 -9.81 -5.60 -16.19
CA LEU A 482 -10.16 -4.37 -16.92
C LEU A 482 -9.29 -4.22 -18.17
N MET A 483 -7.97 -4.38 -18.07
CA MET A 483 -7.07 -4.23 -19.21
C MET A 483 -7.37 -5.25 -20.33
N ARG A 484 -7.73 -6.48 -19.98
CA ARG A 484 -8.17 -7.48 -20.97
C ARG A 484 -9.50 -7.12 -21.61
N ALA A 485 -10.47 -6.62 -20.86
CA ALA A 485 -11.74 -6.17 -21.39
C ALA A 485 -11.55 -4.98 -22.36
N LEU A 486 -10.64 -4.04 -22.05
CA LEU A 486 -10.24 -2.97 -22.98
C LEU A 486 -9.57 -3.53 -24.25
N GLU A 487 -8.70 -4.54 -24.12
CA GLU A 487 -8.06 -5.19 -25.26
C GLU A 487 -9.05 -5.91 -26.19
N GLN A 488 -10.10 -6.49 -25.62
CA GLN A 488 -11.16 -7.19 -26.36
C GLN A 488 -12.20 -6.24 -26.95
N GLY A 489 -12.19 -4.96 -26.50
CA GLY A 489 -13.19 -3.98 -26.90
C GLY A 489 -14.54 -4.14 -26.19
N ASP A 490 -14.58 -4.92 -25.10
CA ASP A 490 -15.81 -5.17 -24.33
C ASP A 490 -16.25 -3.94 -23.54
N VAL A 491 -15.29 -3.07 -23.18
CA VAL A 491 -15.53 -1.84 -22.40
C VAL A 491 -14.78 -0.65 -23.02
N SER A 492 -15.27 0.55 -22.74
CA SER A 492 -14.69 1.80 -23.25
C SER A 492 -14.91 2.91 -22.22
N TYR A 493 -13.83 3.60 -21.85
CA TYR A 493 -13.84 4.70 -20.88
C TYR A 493 -13.12 5.91 -21.44
N ASP A 494 -13.37 7.05 -20.80
CA ASP A 494 -12.67 8.30 -21.06
C ASP A 494 -11.54 8.50 -20.06
N PHE A 495 -11.78 8.19 -18.77
CA PHE A 495 -10.78 8.30 -17.73
C PHE A 495 -10.84 7.11 -16.77
N VAL A 496 -9.67 6.60 -16.37
CA VAL A 496 -9.57 5.42 -15.50
C VAL A 496 -8.57 5.66 -14.37
N GLU A 497 -9.04 5.56 -13.13
CA GLU A 497 -8.16 5.50 -11.96
C GLU A 497 -7.71 4.05 -11.73
N VAL A 498 -6.40 3.85 -11.56
CA VAL A 498 -5.83 2.54 -11.22
C VAL A 498 -4.93 2.62 -9.99
N MET A 499 -5.28 1.85 -8.96
CA MET A 499 -4.47 1.65 -7.77
C MET A 499 -3.98 0.20 -7.65
N ALA A 500 -2.67 0.00 -7.49
CA ALA A 500 -2.08 -1.34 -7.42
C ALA A 500 -2.51 -2.13 -6.16
N CYS A 501 -2.80 -1.45 -5.06
CA CYS A 501 -3.21 -2.07 -3.81
C CYS A 501 -4.74 -2.17 -3.73
N PRO A 502 -5.31 -3.28 -3.21
CA PRO A 502 -6.73 -3.34 -2.87
C PRO A 502 -7.12 -2.19 -1.94
N GLY A 503 -8.21 -1.49 -2.26
CA GLY A 503 -8.69 -0.34 -1.48
C GLY A 503 -7.85 0.94 -1.60
N GLY A 504 -6.89 1.00 -2.54
CA GLY A 504 -6.02 2.16 -2.76
C GLY A 504 -4.86 2.23 -1.76
N CYS A 505 -4.35 3.44 -1.52
CA CYS A 505 -3.19 3.66 -0.63
C CYS A 505 -3.49 3.34 0.84
N ALA A 506 -4.76 3.39 1.28
CA ALA A 506 -5.20 2.93 2.59
C ALA A 506 -4.88 1.46 2.85
N GLY A 507 -4.94 0.58 1.80
CA GLY A 507 -4.47 -0.81 1.80
C GLY A 507 -3.01 -0.97 1.37
N GLY A 508 -2.21 0.08 1.40
CA GLY A 508 -0.85 0.11 0.88
C GLY A 508 0.12 -0.85 1.57
N GLY A 509 1.07 -1.39 0.79
CA GLY A 509 2.07 -2.34 1.29
C GLY A 509 3.04 -1.80 2.36
N GLY A 510 3.06 -0.47 2.59
CA GLY A 510 3.83 0.22 3.64
C GLY A 510 3.05 0.50 4.92
N GLN A 511 1.75 0.19 4.96
CA GLN A 511 0.86 0.42 6.12
C GLN A 511 1.09 -0.60 7.25
N PRO A 512 0.64 -0.31 8.48
CA PRO A 512 0.67 -1.25 9.61
C PRO A 512 0.07 -2.62 9.27
N ILE A 513 0.62 -3.68 9.87
CA ILE A 513 0.27 -5.07 9.55
C ILE A 513 -0.61 -5.68 10.63
N HIS A 514 -1.77 -6.21 10.25
CA HIS A 514 -2.77 -6.86 11.11
C HIS A 514 -3.00 -8.34 10.76
N ASP A 515 -1.90 -9.09 10.53
CA ASP A 515 -1.89 -10.54 10.25
C ASP A 515 -2.83 -10.99 9.11
N GLY A 516 -2.93 -10.18 8.06
CA GLY A 516 -3.76 -10.48 6.89
C GLY A 516 -5.23 -10.06 7.04
N VAL A 517 -5.56 -9.30 8.09
CA VAL A 517 -6.83 -8.57 8.17
C VAL A 517 -6.75 -7.34 7.28
N GLU A 518 -7.73 -7.19 6.39
CA GLU A 518 -7.82 -6.03 5.51
C GLU A 518 -8.35 -4.81 6.28
N MET A 519 -7.61 -3.70 6.20
CA MET A 519 -7.92 -2.46 6.93
C MET A 519 -8.22 -1.28 6.00
N ALA A 520 -8.22 -1.48 4.69
CA ALA A 520 -8.35 -0.38 3.73
C ALA A 520 -9.69 0.34 3.84
N GLU A 521 -10.78 -0.40 4.12
CA GLU A 521 -12.13 0.18 4.27
C GLU A 521 -12.20 1.12 5.48
N SER A 522 -11.73 0.66 6.64
CA SER A 522 -11.75 1.47 7.87
C SER A 522 -10.86 2.71 7.75
N ARG A 523 -9.66 2.56 7.17
CA ARG A 523 -8.75 3.69 6.92
C ARG A 523 -9.31 4.65 5.87
N GLY A 524 -9.91 4.13 4.80
CA GLY A 524 -10.58 4.93 3.78
C GLY A 524 -11.73 5.74 4.36
N SER A 525 -12.52 5.17 5.27
CA SER A 525 -13.60 5.87 5.96
C SER A 525 -13.10 7.08 6.77
N VAL A 526 -11.91 6.98 7.37
CA VAL A 526 -11.26 8.12 8.05
C VAL A 526 -10.96 9.24 7.06
N LEU A 527 -10.38 8.91 5.90
CA LEU A 527 -10.03 9.91 4.87
C LEU A 527 -11.27 10.62 4.31
N TRP A 528 -12.34 9.87 4.02
CA TRP A 528 -13.62 10.46 3.59
C TRP A 528 -14.28 11.33 4.68
N ALA A 529 -14.06 11.00 5.96
CA ALA A 529 -14.53 11.85 7.06
C ALA A 529 -13.73 13.14 7.17
N LEU A 530 -12.42 13.10 6.93
CA LEU A 530 -11.55 14.28 6.88
C LEU A 530 -11.95 15.22 5.72
N ASP A 531 -12.15 14.69 4.49
CA ASP A 531 -12.65 15.50 3.36
C ASP A 531 -13.92 16.29 3.73
N ARG A 532 -14.89 15.61 4.39
CA ARG A 532 -16.14 16.28 4.79
C ARG A 532 -15.95 17.33 5.87
N ALA A 533 -14.89 17.24 6.66
CA ALA A 533 -14.59 18.19 7.74
C ALA A 533 -13.75 19.40 7.24
N GLU A 534 -13.08 19.27 6.09
CA GLU A 534 -12.26 20.34 5.54
C GLU A 534 -13.12 21.49 5.00
N PRO A 535 -12.74 22.74 5.31
CA PRO A 535 -13.46 23.92 4.84
C PRO A 535 -13.32 24.12 3.33
N VAL A 536 -12.18 23.72 2.75
CA VAL A 536 -11.91 23.77 1.30
C VAL A 536 -11.89 22.34 0.78
N ARG A 537 -12.81 22.01 -0.15
CA ARG A 537 -13.01 20.66 -0.65
C ARG A 537 -12.65 20.50 -2.14
N PHE A 538 -12.03 21.50 -2.75
CA PHE A 538 -11.70 21.53 -4.17
C PHE A 538 -10.23 21.89 -4.37
N SER A 539 -9.49 21.12 -5.15
CA SER A 539 -8.06 21.33 -5.40
C SER A 539 -7.77 22.69 -6.04
N HIS A 540 -8.64 23.17 -6.94
CA HIS A 540 -8.52 24.48 -7.61
C HIS A 540 -8.80 25.67 -6.69
N GLU A 541 -9.20 25.44 -5.45
CA GLU A 541 -9.40 26.48 -4.42
C GLU A 541 -8.27 26.48 -3.37
N ASN A 542 -7.26 25.59 -3.50
CA ASN A 542 -6.10 25.62 -2.61
C ASN A 542 -5.30 26.91 -2.81
N PRO A 543 -5.23 27.80 -1.80
CA PRO A 543 -4.63 29.13 -1.97
C PRO A 543 -3.12 29.06 -2.26
N ASP A 544 -2.41 28.08 -1.68
CA ASP A 544 -0.97 27.93 -1.84
C ASP A 544 -0.62 27.34 -3.21
N VAL A 545 -1.43 26.42 -3.73
CA VAL A 545 -1.31 25.92 -5.12
C VAL A 545 -1.55 27.07 -6.12
N MET A 546 -2.57 27.89 -5.88
CA MET A 546 -2.83 29.03 -6.75
C MET A 546 -1.72 30.10 -6.66
N ALA A 547 -1.12 30.28 -5.48
CA ALA A 547 0.05 31.15 -5.32
C ALA A 547 1.27 30.59 -6.06
N LEU A 548 1.52 29.27 -5.99
CA LEU A 548 2.61 28.61 -6.72
C LEU A 548 2.49 28.83 -8.24
N TYR A 549 1.28 28.73 -8.81
CA TYR A 549 1.07 29.03 -10.23
C TYR A 549 1.34 30.50 -10.52
N ARG A 550 0.76 31.41 -9.77
CA ARG A 550 0.90 32.84 -9.99
C ARG A 550 2.37 33.30 -9.90
N ASP A 551 3.10 32.84 -8.93
CA ASP A 551 4.40 33.37 -8.54
C ASP A 551 5.57 32.60 -9.17
N PHE A 552 5.35 31.36 -9.63
CA PHE A 552 6.46 30.52 -10.09
C PHE A 552 6.17 29.70 -11.36
N LEU A 553 5.09 28.92 -11.41
CA LEU A 553 4.81 28.00 -12.52
C LEU A 553 4.12 28.65 -13.72
N GLY A 554 3.38 29.74 -13.50
CA GLY A 554 2.57 30.42 -14.50
C GLY A 554 1.15 29.87 -14.58
N ALA A 555 0.97 28.71 -15.20
CA ALA A 555 -0.33 28.04 -15.35
C ALA A 555 -0.14 26.52 -15.43
N PRO A 556 -1.20 25.73 -15.18
CA PRO A 556 -1.16 24.30 -15.47
C PRO A 556 -0.74 24.02 -16.92
N MET A 557 0.06 22.98 -17.14
CA MET A 557 0.61 22.61 -18.45
C MET A 557 1.48 23.69 -19.11
N SER A 558 1.89 24.76 -18.40
CA SER A 558 2.88 25.71 -18.92
C SER A 558 4.22 25.01 -19.18
N ALA A 559 5.11 25.61 -19.97
CA ALA A 559 6.43 25.03 -20.27
C ALA A 559 7.23 24.73 -18.98
N LYS A 560 7.15 25.61 -17.96
CA LYS A 560 7.85 25.42 -16.68
C LYS A 560 7.17 24.34 -15.83
N SER A 561 5.84 24.34 -15.76
CA SER A 561 5.05 23.32 -15.09
C SER A 561 5.30 21.95 -15.72
N HIS A 562 5.25 21.86 -17.05
CA HIS A 562 5.49 20.62 -17.78
C HIS A 562 6.91 20.10 -17.53
N HIS A 563 7.92 20.95 -17.50
CA HIS A 563 9.30 20.54 -17.22
C HIS A 563 9.47 19.95 -15.82
N LEU A 564 8.89 20.58 -14.79
CA LEU A 564 9.08 20.17 -13.39
C LEU A 564 8.14 19.07 -12.95
N LEU A 565 6.89 19.07 -13.44
CA LEU A 565 5.78 18.29 -12.88
C LEU A 565 5.31 17.14 -13.77
N HIS A 566 5.86 17.02 -15.01
CA HIS A 566 5.51 15.92 -15.92
C HIS A 566 6.71 15.01 -16.17
N THR A 567 6.45 13.85 -16.72
CA THR A 567 7.47 12.81 -16.95
C THR A 567 7.21 12.03 -18.22
N ASP A 568 8.28 11.55 -18.86
CA ASP A 568 8.22 10.59 -19.93
C ASP A 568 8.30 9.16 -19.37
N HIS A 569 7.20 8.42 -19.47
CA HIS A 569 7.17 7.02 -19.05
C HIS A 569 8.04 6.09 -19.89
N HIS A 570 8.55 6.52 -21.05
CA HIS A 570 9.49 5.75 -21.88
C HIS A 570 10.96 5.96 -21.48
N ALA A 571 11.27 6.96 -20.65
CA ALA A 571 12.64 7.27 -20.21
C ALA A 571 13.32 6.16 -19.39
N TRP A 572 12.57 5.16 -18.93
CA TRP A 572 13.11 4.01 -18.21
C TRP A 572 12.41 2.71 -18.64
N LYS A 573 13.05 1.57 -18.38
CA LYS A 573 12.55 0.24 -18.81
C LYS A 573 12.33 -0.71 -17.64
N MET A 574 11.37 -1.62 -17.81
CA MET A 574 11.24 -2.78 -16.94
C MET A 574 12.36 -3.82 -17.20
N PRO A 575 12.68 -4.70 -16.24
CA PRO A 575 13.69 -5.74 -16.45
C PRO A 575 13.42 -6.66 -17.64
N SER A 576 12.16 -6.85 -18.04
CA SER A 576 11.79 -7.57 -19.27
C SER A 576 12.14 -6.83 -20.57
N GLY A 577 12.57 -5.58 -20.48
CA GLY A 577 12.96 -4.75 -21.63
C GLY A 577 11.88 -3.81 -22.16
N ASN A 578 10.69 -3.83 -21.57
CA ASN A 578 9.54 -2.98 -21.95
C ASN A 578 9.56 -1.64 -21.21
#